data_0cb2b2882b4b0983cbe7392813d48232
#
_entry.id   0cb2b2882b4b0983cbe7392813d48232
#
_cell.length_a   1.000
_cell.length_b   1.000
_cell.length_c   1.000
_cell.angle_alpha   90.00
_cell.angle_beta   90.00
_cell.angle_gamma   90.00
#
_symmetry.space_group_name_H-M   'P 1'
#
loop_
_entity.id
_entity.type
_entity.pdbx_description
1 polymer ?
#
loop_
_entity_poly.entity_id
_entity_poly.type
_entity_poly.pdbx_seq_one_letter_code
_entity_poly.pdbx_strand_id
1 'polypeptide(L)'
;MDFKYLIIFIIILITLSIIIFFICKTYFQNKKNVDDQIISPKDEISQISELKGAVSQLSSTIEERLGNFGSTIGNTLTQQTQNTQNSLKEMHERLAIIDRAQENINSLSNQVNDLQNILSNKQLRGAFGEVQLENIVKDALPQNAYQFQYTLMSNSRVDCIVKMPEPPGPICIDSKFPLEDYKKFTGSTNDQEKKDNLKLFHNAVQKHIRDISEKYILPGETADSAIMFLPSESIYSEINIRFPKLVNESRNKKVYMAGPDNLMLLLHTVRAILRDATMSQTAGKIQIEVDKLGNDLNLLADRIFKLDKHFDLARRDLDEIKISHRKIENRGNVITSIDVNEKKQLSD
;
A
#
# COMPACT_ATOMS: atom_id res chain seq x y z
N MET A 1 15.18 14.87 12.77
CA MET A 1 13.83 15.25 12.25
C MET A 1 14.00 16.58 11.57
N ASP A 2 14.00 16.58 10.24
CA ASP A 2 14.50 17.71 9.45
C ASP A 2 13.62 18.94 9.57
N PHE A 3 14.26 20.07 9.79
CA PHE A 3 13.66 21.41 9.91
C PHE A 3 12.66 21.75 8.79
N LYS A 4 12.76 21.08 7.64
CA LYS A 4 11.81 21.19 6.51
C LYS A 4 10.43 20.64 6.83
N TYR A 5 10.32 19.53 7.56
CA TYR A 5 9.02 18.97 7.93
C TYR A 5 8.30 19.79 9.00
N LEU A 6 9.05 20.44 9.88
CA LEU A 6 8.50 21.36 10.87
C LEU A 6 7.88 22.59 10.19
N ILE A 7 8.54 23.13 9.17
CA ILE A 7 8.04 24.28 8.40
C ILE A 7 6.78 23.89 7.61
N ILE A 8 6.75 22.74 6.98
CA ILE A 8 5.57 22.25 6.25
C ILE A 8 4.39 22.05 7.20
N PHE A 9 4.64 21.50 8.40
CA PHE A 9 3.60 21.33 9.41
C PHE A 9 3.03 22.65 9.90
N ILE A 10 3.88 23.68 10.12
CA ILE A 10 3.45 25.02 10.51
C ILE A 10 2.62 25.69 9.40
N ILE A 11 3.00 25.53 8.14
CA ILE A 11 2.26 26.09 7.00
C ILE A 11 0.87 25.45 6.89
N ILE A 12 0.76 24.12 7.07
CA ILE A 12 -0.52 23.42 7.07
C ILE A 12 -1.40 23.88 8.23
N LEU A 13 -0.84 24.14 9.40
CA LEU A 13 -1.58 24.63 10.58
C LEU A 13 -2.12 26.04 10.36
N ILE A 14 -1.31 26.91 9.72
CA ILE A 14 -1.72 28.29 9.39
C ILE A 14 -2.83 28.29 8.32
N THR A 15 -2.70 27.46 7.28
CA THR A 15 -3.74 27.37 6.23
C THR A 15 -5.04 26.83 6.79
N LEU A 16 -5.00 25.82 7.65
CA LEU A 16 -6.18 25.28 8.33
C LEU A 16 -6.86 26.35 9.22
N SER A 17 -6.07 27.15 9.96
CA SER A 17 -6.57 28.24 10.78
C SER A 17 -7.26 29.34 9.96
N ILE A 18 -6.72 29.67 8.79
CA ILE A 18 -7.31 30.67 7.87
C ILE A 18 -8.64 30.15 7.29
N ILE A 19 -8.72 28.87 6.93
CA ILE A 19 -9.94 28.24 6.43
C ILE A 19 -11.04 28.26 7.50
N ILE A 20 -10.70 27.90 8.74
CA ILE A 20 -11.63 27.93 9.87
C ILE A 20 -12.09 29.38 10.15
N PHE A 21 -11.20 30.36 10.09
CA PHE A 21 -11.55 31.77 10.26
C PHE A 21 -12.51 32.27 9.16
N PHE A 22 -12.33 31.84 7.91
CA PHE A 22 -13.21 32.22 6.80
C PHE A 22 -14.59 31.57 6.92
N ILE A 23 -14.66 30.31 7.33
CA ILE A 23 -15.92 29.59 7.59
C ILE A 23 -16.68 30.25 8.77
N CYS A 24 -15.98 30.63 9.82
CA CYS A 24 -16.57 31.32 10.97
C CYS A 24 -17.08 32.72 10.61
N LYS A 25 -16.35 33.46 9.76
CA LYS A 25 -16.75 34.79 9.29
C LYS A 25 -17.98 34.76 8.38
N THR A 26 -18.08 33.78 7.47
CA THR A 26 -19.27 33.60 6.61
C THR A 26 -20.48 33.13 7.42
N TYR A 27 -20.27 32.30 8.45
CA TYR A 27 -21.34 31.87 9.35
C TYR A 27 -21.88 33.02 10.19
N PHE A 28 -21.03 33.94 10.65
CA PHE A 28 -21.43 35.09 11.46
C PHE A 28 -22.08 36.20 10.62
N GLN A 29 -21.71 36.38 9.35
CA GLN A 29 -22.34 37.37 8.46
C GLN A 29 -23.75 36.94 7.99
N ASN A 30 -24.01 35.64 7.86
CA ASN A 30 -25.34 35.15 7.51
C ASN A 30 -26.34 35.22 8.68
N LYS A 31 -25.86 35.38 9.92
CA LYS A 31 -26.71 35.45 11.11
C LYS A 31 -27.35 36.84 11.34
N LYS A 32 -26.82 37.86 10.63
CA LYS A 32 -27.28 39.26 10.84
C LYS A 32 -28.45 39.71 9.97
N ASN A 33 -28.90 38.92 9.02
CA ASN A 33 -29.94 39.29 8.04
C ASN A 33 -31.30 38.62 8.25
N VAL A 34 -31.53 38.00 9.40
CA VAL A 34 -32.78 37.22 9.62
C VAL A 34 -33.69 37.79 10.72
N ASP A 35 -33.35 38.96 11.34
CA ASP A 35 -34.10 39.46 12.50
C ASP A 35 -35.27 40.44 12.20
N ASP A 36 -35.76 40.50 10.96
CA ASP A 36 -36.94 41.34 10.68
C ASP A 36 -38.01 40.57 9.87
N GLN A 37 -38.76 39.67 10.48
CA GLN A 37 -40.17 39.42 10.13
C GLN A 37 -40.87 38.61 11.20
N ILE A 38 -41.74 39.31 11.95
CA ILE A 38 -42.65 38.79 12.97
C ILE A 38 -43.79 38.02 12.29
N ILE A 39 -43.87 36.72 12.47
CA ILE A 39 -45.07 35.90 12.19
C ILE A 39 -45.29 34.93 13.37
N SER A 40 -46.56 34.81 13.77
CA SER A 40 -47.12 34.16 14.93
C SER A 40 -46.53 32.77 15.31
N PRO A 41 -46.26 32.52 16.62
CA PRO A 41 -45.20 31.58 17.01
C PRO A 41 -45.60 30.15 17.33
N LYS A 42 -46.83 29.69 17.17
CA LYS A 42 -47.21 28.37 17.72
C LYS A 42 -47.11 27.16 16.77
N ASP A 43 -47.37 27.34 15.50
CA ASP A 43 -47.28 26.22 14.53
C ASP A 43 -45.92 26.09 13.88
N GLU A 44 -45.13 27.18 13.87
CA GLU A 44 -43.73 27.17 13.37
C GLU A 44 -42.80 26.40 14.30
N ILE A 45 -43.00 26.48 15.59
CA ILE A 45 -42.15 25.80 16.59
C ILE A 45 -42.27 24.28 16.47
N SER A 46 -43.44 23.75 16.12
CA SER A 46 -43.66 22.31 15.96
C SER A 46 -42.89 21.76 14.74
N GLN A 47 -43.01 22.42 13.57
CA GLN A 47 -42.34 21.96 12.34
C GLN A 47 -40.80 22.21 12.35
N ILE A 48 -40.38 23.32 12.99
CA ILE A 48 -38.95 23.58 13.23
C ILE A 48 -38.36 22.55 14.21
N SER A 49 -39.14 22.12 15.22
CA SER A 49 -38.67 21.09 16.15
C SER A 49 -38.56 19.72 15.49
N GLU A 50 -39.46 19.39 14.54
CA GLU A 50 -39.42 18.14 13.80
C GLU A 50 -38.26 18.11 12.78
N LEU A 51 -38.02 19.22 12.07
CA LEU A 51 -36.88 19.39 11.18
C LEU A 51 -35.56 19.42 11.96
N LYS A 52 -35.55 20.10 13.13
CA LYS A 52 -34.40 20.10 14.04
C LYS A 52 -34.14 18.70 14.62
N GLY A 53 -35.22 17.93 14.89
CA GLY A 53 -35.11 16.51 15.26
C GLY A 53 -34.50 15.66 14.17
N ALA A 54 -34.97 15.82 12.92
CA ALA A 54 -34.42 15.09 11.75
C ALA A 54 -32.97 15.48 11.45
N VAL A 55 -32.60 16.77 11.52
CA VAL A 55 -31.22 17.24 11.36
C VAL A 55 -30.34 16.76 12.52
N SER A 56 -30.84 16.77 13.75
CA SER A 56 -30.11 16.21 14.89
C SER A 56 -29.90 14.70 14.77
N GLN A 57 -30.90 13.98 14.25
CA GLN A 57 -30.82 12.55 14.02
C GLN A 57 -29.85 12.22 12.85
N LEU A 58 -29.81 13.07 11.81
CA LEU A 58 -28.83 12.95 10.73
C LEU A 58 -27.41 13.24 11.23
N SER A 59 -27.24 14.29 12.05
CA SER A 59 -25.96 14.64 12.68
C SER A 59 -25.46 13.52 13.59
N SER A 60 -26.33 12.98 14.45
CA SER A 60 -25.96 11.85 15.31
C SER A 60 -25.64 10.58 14.53
N THR A 61 -26.36 10.32 13.43
CA THR A 61 -26.05 9.18 12.54
C THR A 61 -24.71 9.35 11.82
N ILE A 62 -24.39 10.59 11.41
CA ILE A 62 -23.08 10.91 10.81
C ILE A 62 -21.97 10.79 11.86
N GLU A 63 -22.18 11.32 13.06
CA GLU A 63 -21.22 11.20 14.18
C GLU A 63 -21.00 9.74 14.58
N GLU A 64 -22.07 8.94 14.65
CA GLU A 64 -22.00 7.51 14.93
C GLU A 64 -21.24 6.76 13.82
N ARG A 65 -21.50 7.07 12.54
CA ARG A 65 -20.80 6.47 11.41
C ARG A 65 -19.33 6.88 11.35
N LEU A 66 -19.03 8.17 11.63
CA LEU A 66 -17.65 8.65 11.72
C LEU A 66 -16.92 8.04 12.92
N GLY A 67 -17.59 7.89 14.06
CA GLY A 67 -17.07 7.18 15.23
C GLY A 67 -16.79 5.71 14.94
N ASN A 68 -17.74 5.03 14.28
CA ASN A 68 -17.56 3.64 13.85
C ASN A 68 -16.47 3.48 12.78
N PHE A 69 -16.34 4.42 11.86
CA PHE A 69 -15.28 4.44 10.86
C PHE A 69 -13.91 4.67 11.51
N GLY A 70 -13.82 5.64 12.45
CA GLY A 70 -12.62 5.90 13.24
C GLY A 70 -12.20 4.70 14.10
N SER A 71 -13.15 4.04 14.75
CA SER A 71 -12.91 2.83 15.54
C SER A 71 -12.51 1.64 14.65
N THR A 72 -13.12 1.50 13.48
CA THR A 72 -12.78 0.45 12.51
C THR A 72 -11.34 0.63 11.98
N ILE A 73 -10.97 1.87 11.63
CA ILE A 73 -9.59 2.18 11.22
C ILE A 73 -8.62 1.94 12.39
N GLY A 74 -8.95 2.41 13.58
CA GLY A 74 -8.14 2.20 14.79
C GLY A 74 -7.93 0.72 15.09
N ASN A 75 -9.00 -0.06 15.04
CA ASN A 75 -8.94 -1.51 15.24
C ASN A 75 -8.16 -2.22 14.13
N THR A 76 -8.34 -1.80 12.87
CA THR A 76 -7.59 -2.37 11.73
C THR A 76 -6.10 -2.06 11.85
N LEU A 77 -5.73 -0.81 12.20
CA LEU A 77 -4.34 -0.43 12.44
C LEU A 77 -3.72 -1.18 13.62
N THR A 78 -4.45 -1.33 14.72
CA THR A 78 -4.00 -2.08 15.89
C THR A 78 -3.81 -3.55 15.53
N GLN A 79 -4.76 -4.14 14.80
CA GLN A 79 -4.69 -5.52 14.33
C GLN A 79 -3.55 -5.73 13.33
N GLN A 80 -3.31 -4.74 12.46
CA GLN A 80 -2.19 -4.75 11.52
C GLN A 80 -0.84 -4.66 12.25
N THR A 81 -0.75 -3.81 13.29
CA THR A 81 0.45 -3.70 14.13
C THR A 81 0.70 -4.99 14.89
N GLN A 82 -0.35 -5.60 15.43
CA GLN A 82 -0.28 -6.88 16.15
C GLN A 82 0.11 -8.04 15.22
N ASN A 83 -0.44 -8.06 14.00
CA ASN A 83 -0.04 -9.02 12.96
C ASN A 83 1.41 -8.83 12.53
N THR A 84 1.88 -7.59 12.46
CA THR A 84 3.28 -7.27 12.16
C THR A 84 4.21 -7.72 13.29
N GLN A 85 3.83 -7.47 14.57
CA GLN A 85 4.58 -7.96 15.72
C GLN A 85 4.61 -9.49 15.79
N ASN A 86 3.50 -10.16 15.50
CA ASN A 86 3.45 -11.61 15.44
C ASN A 86 4.30 -12.16 14.29
N SER A 87 4.29 -11.50 13.12
CA SER A 87 5.17 -11.86 12.01
C SER A 87 6.65 -11.65 12.32
N LEU A 88 7.00 -10.59 13.07
CA LEU A 88 8.36 -10.34 13.55
C LEU A 88 8.78 -11.40 14.59
N LYS A 89 7.88 -11.79 15.49
CA LYS A 89 8.12 -12.88 16.45
C LYS A 89 8.32 -14.21 15.74
N GLU A 90 7.47 -14.53 14.77
CA GLU A 90 7.61 -15.72 13.93
C GLU A 90 8.92 -15.69 13.13
N MET A 91 9.34 -14.50 12.68
CA MET A 91 10.62 -14.32 12.00
C MET A 91 11.81 -14.55 12.96
N HIS A 92 11.72 -14.08 14.21
CA HIS A 92 12.72 -14.40 15.25
C HIS A 92 12.77 -15.89 15.61
N GLU A 93 11.62 -16.55 15.68
CA GLU A 93 11.54 -18.00 15.90
C GLU A 93 12.13 -18.77 14.71
N ARG A 94 11.88 -18.29 13.48
CA ARG A 94 12.48 -18.87 12.26
C ARG A 94 13.98 -18.61 12.15
N LEU A 95 14.47 -17.45 12.60
CA LEU A 95 15.90 -17.16 12.71
C LEU A 95 16.57 -18.09 13.72
N ALA A 96 15.93 -18.37 14.87
CA ALA A 96 16.43 -19.35 15.83
C ALA A 96 16.43 -20.79 15.29
N ILE A 97 15.50 -21.12 14.37
CA ILE A 97 15.50 -22.40 13.65
C ILE A 97 16.63 -22.41 12.62
N ILE A 98 16.91 -21.29 11.96
CA ILE A 98 18.03 -21.14 11.02
C ILE A 98 19.37 -21.30 11.75
N ASP A 99 19.52 -20.73 12.94
CA ASP A 99 20.72 -20.92 13.78
C ASP A 99 20.92 -22.39 14.17
N ARG A 100 19.83 -23.09 14.52
CA ARG A 100 19.89 -24.54 14.74
C ARG A 100 20.15 -25.35 13.47
N ALA A 101 19.60 -24.89 12.33
CA ALA A 101 19.88 -25.50 11.03
C ALA A 101 21.34 -25.30 10.63
N GLN A 102 21.96 -24.18 11.01
CA GLN A 102 23.37 -23.90 10.80
C GLN A 102 24.28 -24.81 11.65
N GLU A 103 23.88 -25.14 12.88
CA GLU A 103 24.53 -26.18 13.68
C GLU A 103 24.36 -27.58 13.05
N ASN A 104 23.20 -27.87 12.47
CA ASN A 104 22.97 -29.08 11.69
C ASN A 104 23.75 -29.09 10.36
N ILE A 105 23.96 -27.96 9.71
CA ILE A 105 24.79 -27.83 8.50
C ILE A 105 26.25 -28.15 8.82
N ASN A 106 26.76 -27.79 9.98
CA ASN A 106 28.09 -28.20 10.43
C ASN A 106 28.18 -29.73 10.67
N SER A 107 27.09 -30.38 11.10
CA SER A 107 27.01 -31.84 11.19
C SER A 107 26.78 -32.51 9.81
N LEU A 108 26.11 -31.81 8.88
CA LEU A 108 25.97 -32.22 7.47
C LEU A 108 27.28 -32.22 6.70
N SER A 109 28.30 -31.50 7.18
CA SER A 109 29.65 -31.51 6.58
C SER A 109 30.22 -32.94 6.46
N ASN A 110 29.80 -33.85 7.31
CA ASN A 110 30.16 -35.26 7.25
C ASN A 110 29.32 -36.08 6.23
N GLN A 111 28.08 -35.67 5.97
CA GLN A 111 27.24 -36.27 4.91
C GLN A 111 27.58 -35.70 3.51
N VAL A 112 28.36 -34.63 3.44
CA VAL A 112 28.83 -34.03 2.17
C VAL A 112 29.78 -34.97 1.40
N ASN A 113 30.42 -35.96 2.04
CA ASN A 113 31.21 -36.93 1.33
C ASN A 113 30.38 -37.81 0.37
N ASP A 114 29.15 -38.12 0.71
CA ASP A 114 28.24 -38.86 -0.21
C ASP A 114 27.67 -37.92 -1.30
N LEU A 115 27.42 -36.68 -0.95
CA LEU A 115 27.09 -35.63 -1.93
C LEU A 115 28.29 -35.30 -2.88
N GLN A 116 29.52 -35.55 -2.48
CA GLN A 116 30.69 -35.34 -3.36
C GLN A 116 30.60 -36.17 -4.64
N ASN A 117 30.05 -37.37 -4.59
CA ASN A 117 29.85 -38.22 -5.77
C ASN A 117 28.73 -37.69 -6.68
N ILE A 118 27.67 -37.11 -6.10
CA ILE A 118 26.57 -36.51 -6.86
C ILE A 118 27.03 -35.16 -7.47
N LEU A 119 27.79 -34.36 -6.74
CA LEU A 119 28.30 -33.06 -7.21
C LEU A 119 29.51 -33.16 -8.15
N SER A 120 30.03 -34.36 -8.42
CA SER A 120 31.06 -34.59 -9.45
C SER A 120 30.51 -34.42 -10.88
N ASN A 121 29.21 -34.58 -11.08
CA ASN A 121 28.54 -34.38 -12.36
C ASN A 121 28.16 -32.91 -12.57
N LYS A 122 28.58 -32.31 -13.68
CA LYS A 122 28.34 -30.89 -14.01
C LYS A 122 26.83 -30.54 -14.08
N GLN A 123 26.01 -31.46 -14.59
CA GLN A 123 24.56 -31.23 -14.68
C GLN A 123 23.90 -31.25 -13.31
N LEU A 124 24.27 -32.18 -12.44
CA LEU A 124 23.73 -32.28 -11.08
C LEU A 124 24.12 -31.08 -10.22
N ARG A 125 25.33 -30.53 -10.44
CA ARG A 125 25.77 -29.28 -9.78
C ARG A 125 24.92 -28.08 -10.19
N GLY A 126 24.62 -27.94 -11.49
CA GLY A 126 23.73 -26.87 -11.97
C GLY A 126 22.34 -26.98 -11.33
N ALA A 127 21.75 -28.16 -11.41
CA ALA A 127 20.44 -28.43 -10.82
C ALA A 127 20.40 -28.17 -9.29
N PHE A 128 21.44 -28.53 -8.55
CA PHE A 128 21.54 -28.25 -7.12
C PHE A 128 21.54 -26.73 -6.83
N GLY A 129 22.30 -25.95 -7.58
CA GLY A 129 22.33 -24.49 -7.41
C GLY A 129 21.00 -23.82 -7.75
N GLU A 130 20.33 -24.30 -8.81
CA GLU A 130 19.01 -23.84 -9.19
C GLU A 130 17.94 -24.18 -8.11
N VAL A 131 17.93 -25.41 -7.60
CA VAL A 131 16.98 -25.82 -6.53
C VAL A 131 17.22 -25.03 -5.26
N GLN A 132 18.47 -24.78 -4.88
CA GLN A 132 18.78 -23.98 -3.70
C GLN A 132 18.32 -22.53 -3.89
N LEU A 133 18.58 -21.92 -5.06
CA LEU A 133 18.06 -20.60 -5.42
C LEU A 133 16.54 -20.55 -5.34
N GLU A 134 15.85 -21.58 -5.91
CA GLU A 134 14.40 -21.65 -5.85
C GLU A 134 13.85 -21.67 -4.42
N ASN A 135 14.44 -22.48 -3.55
CA ASN A 135 14.00 -22.58 -2.16
C ASN A 135 14.15 -21.25 -1.43
N ILE A 136 15.32 -20.58 -1.55
CA ILE A 136 15.58 -19.29 -0.94
C ILE A 136 14.59 -18.22 -1.44
N VAL A 137 14.33 -18.19 -2.74
CA VAL A 137 13.40 -17.21 -3.33
C VAL A 137 11.95 -17.48 -2.91
N LYS A 138 11.52 -18.75 -2.89
CA LYS A 138 10.18 -19.15 -2.45
C LYS A 138 9.92 -18.82 -0.98
N ASP A 139 10.92 -18.97 -0.13
CA ASP A 139 10.83 -18.67 1.30
C ASP A 139 10.80 -17.15 1.57
N ALA A 140 11.54 -16.39 0.78
CA ALA A 140 11.69 -14.95 1.01
C ALA A 140 10.59 -14.10 0.38
N LEU A 141 10.09 -14.46 -0.82
CA LEU A 141 9.23 -13.61 -1.64
C LEU A 141 7.84 -14.22 -1.88
N PRO A 142 6.78 -13.41 -2.05
CA PRO A 142 5.48 -13.88 -2.49
C PRO A 142 5.52 -14.35 -3.95
N GLN A 143 4.65 -15.31 -4.30
CA GLN A 143 4.65 -15.98 -5.62
C GLN A 143 4.53 -15.05 -6.82
N ASN A 144 3.86 -13.93 -6.69
CA ASN A 144 3.70 -12.94 -7.75
C ASN A 144 4.93 -12.06 -7.98
N ALA A 145 5.91 -12.07 -7.06
CA ALA A 145 7.08 -11.22 -7.09
C ALA A 145 8.26 -11.78 -7.88
N TYR A 146 8.21 -13.03 -8.30
CA TYR A 146 9.30 -13.67 -9.03
C TYR A 146 8.81 -14.60 -10.13
N GLN A 147 9.71 -15.00 -10.99
CA GLN A 147 9.48 -16.04 -11.99
C GLN A 147 10.80 -16.79 -12.24
N PHE A 148 10.73 -18.14 -12.19
CA PHE A 148 11.89 -18.99 -12.51
C PHE A 148 11.97 -19.27 -13.99
N GLN A 149 13.18 -19.54 -14.45
CA GLN A 149 13.51 -19.94 -15.82
C GLN A 149 12.90 -18.98 -16.86
N TYR A 150 13.02 -17.68 -16.60
CA TYR A 150 12.47 -16.63 -17.45
C TYR A 150 13.34 -16.41 -18.70
N THR A 151 12.70 -16.27 -19.86
CA THR A 151 13.38 -15.98 -21.12
C THR A 151 13.23 -14.49 -21.42
N LEU A 152 14.37 -13.80 -21.52
CA LEU A 152 14.47 -12.39 -21.86
C LEU A 152 14.24 -12.17 -23.38
N MET A 153 13.98 -10.93 -23.79
CA MET A 153 13.82 -10.57 -25.21
C MET A 153 15.07 -10.89 -26.03
N SER A 154 16.25 -10.88 -25.38
CA SER A 154 17.51 -11.34 -25.99
C SER A 154 17.58 -12.85 -26.25
N ASN A 155 16.51 -13.59 -25.96
CA ASN A 155 16.46 -15.05 -25.99
C ASN A 155 17.39 -15.73 -24.97
N SER A 156 17.96 -14.99 -24.03
CA SER A 156 18.75 -15.51 -22.90
C SER A 156 17.80 -15.96 -21.78
N ARG A 157 18.05 -17.16 -21.24
CA ARG A 157 17.28 -17.72 -20.14
C ARG A 157 17.98 -17.46 -18.81
N VAL A 158 17.30 -16.84 -17.88
CA VAL A 158 17.78 -16.57 -16.53
C VAL A 158 17.12 -17.50 -15.52
N ASP A 159 17.83 -17.94 -14.49
CA ASP A 159 17.31 -18.89 -13.50
C ASP A 159 16.14 -18.30 -12.69
N CYS A 160 16.24 -17.04 -12.30
CA CYS A 160 15.17 -16.33 -11.61
C CYS A 160 15.17 -14.84 -11.99
N ILE A 161 13.97 -14.28 -12.21
CA ILE A 161 13.76 -12.85 -12.32
C ILE A 161 12.87 -12.40 -11.16
N VAL A 162 13.27 -11.37 -10.44
CA VAL A 162 12.50 -10.74 -9.37
C VAL A 162 11.84 -9.47 -9.91
N LYS A 163 10.52 -9.42 -9.89
CA LYS A 163 9.72 -8.33 -10.44
C LYS A 163 9.71 -7.17 -9.44
N MET A 164 10.49 -6.14 -9.72
CA MET A 164 10.52 -4.90 -8.94
C MET A 164 9.74 -3.80 -9.65
N PRO A 165 9.17 -2.83 -8.91
CA PRO A 165 8.62 -1.62 -9.51
C PRO A 165 9.70 -0.80 -10.19
N GLU A 166 9.34 -0.05 -11.20
CA GLU A 166 10.24 0.90 -11.86
C GLU A 166 10.25 2.26 -11.16
N PRO A 167 11.41 2.83 -10.93
CA PRO A 167 12.75 2.25 -10.97
C PRO A 167 13.05 1.35 -9.76
N PRO A 168 13.91 0.33 -9.78
CA PRO A 168 14.93 0.04 -10.81
C PRO A 168 14.48 -0.95 -11.88
N GLY A 169 13.27 -1.53 -11.82
CA GLY A 169 12.83 -2.58 -12.72
C GLY A 169 13.26 -4.00 -12.29
N PRO A 170 12.93 -5.03 -13.10
CA PRO A 170 13.13 -6.44 -12.73
C PRO A 170 14.61 -6.80 -12.57
N ILE A 171 14.96 -7.50 -11.48
CA ILE A 171 16.33 -7.93 -11.18
C ILE A 171 16.50 -9.40 -11.57
N CYS A 172 17.53 -9.69 -12.37
CA CYS A 172 17.91 -11.04 -12.74
C CYS A 172 18.83 -11.67 -11.69
N ILE A 173 18.57 -12.94 -11.35
CA ILE A 173 19.39 -13.75 -10.46
C ILE A 173 19.78 -15.02 -11.22
N ASP A 174 21.07 -15.27 -11.31
CA ASP A 174 21.62 -16.42 -12.02
C ASP A 174 22.54 -17.21 -11.10
N SER A 175 22.31 -18.52 -10.99
CA SER A 175 23.06 -19.42 -10.11
C SER A 175 24.30 -19.93 -10.81
N LYS A 176 25.45 -19.71 -10.19
CA LYS A 176 26.74 -20.20 -10.68
C LYS A 176 27.53 -20.90 -9.60
N PHE A 177 27.88 -22.15 -9.85
CA PHE A 177 28.56 -22.97 -8.87
C PHE A 177 29.95 -23.41 -9.39
N PRO A 178 31.00 -22.57 -9.24
CA PRO A 178 32.37 -22.90 -9.69
C PRO A 178 33.08 -23.87 -8.74
N LEU A 179 32.38 -24.96 -8.36
CA LEU A 179 32.86 -25.94 -7.37
C LEU A 179 34.06 -26.73 -7.86
N GLU A 180 34.14 -27.04 -9.13
CA GLU A 180 35.23 -27.86 -9.69
C GLU A 180 36.59 -27.16 -9.57
N ASP A 181 36.63 -25.89 -9.97
CA ASP A 181 37.87 -25.11 -9.91
C ASP A 181 38.23 -24.80 -8.46
N TYR A 182 37.22 -24.58 -7.61
CA TYR A 182 37.42 -24.42 -6.17
C TYR A 182 37.98 -25.69 -5.51
N LYS A 183 37.45 -26.90 -5.82
CA LYS A 183 37.96 -28.18 -5.32
C LYS A 183 39.41 -28.44 -5.77
N LYS A 184 39.74 -28.17 -7.03
CA LYS A 184 41.11 -28.27 -7.53
C LYS A 184 42.07 -27.38 -6.74
N PHE A 185 41.65 -26.12 -6.50
CA PHE A 185 42.44 -25.19 -5.70
C PHE A 185 42.59 -25.66 -4.24
N THR A 186 41.55 -26.09 -3.56
CA THR A 186 41.60 -26.49 -2.14
C THR A 186 42.28 -27.86 -1.95
N GLY A 187 42.21 -28.76 -2.90
CA GLY A 187 42.82 -30.08 -2.89
C GLY A 187 44.28 -30.12 -3.33
N SER A 188 44.86 -28.98 -3.80
CA SER A 188 46.27 -28.92 -4.23
C SER A 188 47.21 -29.10 -3.05
N THR A 189 48.15 -30.03 -3.19
CA THR A 189 49.19 -30.34 -2.19
C THR A 189 50.48 -29.58 -2.44
N ASN A 190 50.71 -29.14 -3.71
CA ASN A 190 51.91 -28.42 -4.10
C ASN A 190 51.60 -26.91 -4.28
N ASP A 191 52.51 -26.06 -3.81
CA ASP A 191 52.36 -24.60 -3.83
C ASP A 191 52.27 -24.06 -5.30
N GLN A 192 52.95 -24.66 -6.25
CA GLN A 192 52.86 -24.25 -7.64
C GLN A 192 51.48 -24.62 -8.23
N GLU A 193 51.05 -25.85 -8.04
CA GLU A 193 49.73 -26.32 -8.45
C GLU A 193 48.61 -25.49 -7.83
N LYS A 194 48.75 -25.12 -6.55
CA LYS A 194 47.81 -24.27 -5.83
C LYS A 194 47.70 -22.88 -6.47
N LYS A 195 48.84 -22.29 -6.89
CA LYS A 195 48.84 -21.00 -7.58
C LYS A 195 48.16 -21.07 -8.94
N ASP A 196 48.38 -22.13 -9.67
CA ASP A 196 47.80 -22.31 -11.01
C ASP A 196 46.31 -22.60 -10.94
N ASN A 197 45.87 -23.45 -10.03
CA ASN A 197 44.47 -23.73 -9.75
C ASN A 197 43.71 -22.49 -9.20
N LEU A 198 44.38 -21.66 -8.40
CA LEU A 198 43.84 -20.38 -7.95
C LEU A 198 43.56 -19.41 -9.12
N LYS A 199 44.45 -19.37 -10.12
CA LYS A 199 44.23 -18.59 -11.35
C LYS A 199 43.07 -19.12 -12.18
N LEU A 200 42.94 -20.45 -12.29
CA LEU A 200 41.83 -21.08 -13.00
C LEU A 200 40.50 -20.74 -12.34
N PHE A 201 40.44 -20.84 -11.01
CA PHE A 201 39.26 -20.46 -10.23
C PHE A 201 38.90 -18.98 -10.40
N HIS A 202 39.90 -18.07 -10.32
CA HIS A 202 39.70 -16.66 -10.59
C HIS A 202 39.10 -16.41 -12.00
N ASN A 203 39.68 -17.02 -13.02
CA ASN A 203 39.25 -16.83 -14.41
C ASN A 203 37.82 -17.39 -14.64
N ALA A 204 37.46 -18.50 -14.00
CA ALA A 204 36.13 -19.06 -14.07
C ALA A 204 35.10 -18.10 -13.48
N VAL A 205 35.36 -17.54 -12.29
CA VAL A 205 34.46 -16.56 -11.65
C VAL A 205 34.39 -15.29 -12.52
N GLN A 206 35.50 -14.77 -13.02
CA GLN A 206 35.53 -13.60 -13.90
C GLN A 206 34.71 -13.80 -15.17
N LYS A 207 34.77 -14.99 -15.77
CA LYS A 207 33.95 -15.34 -16.92
C LYS A 207 32.47 -15.30 -16.57
N HIS A 208 32.05 -15.88 -15.44
CA HIS A 208 30.66 -15.86 -15.02
C HIS A 208 30.16 -14.43 -14.79
N ILE A 209 30.94 -13.56 -14.17
CA ILE A 209 30.60 -12.15 -13.98
C ILE A 209 30.35 -11.46 -15.31
N ARG A 210 31.23 -11.67 -16.27
CA ARG A 210 31.09 -11.08 -17.60
C ARG A 210 29.85 -11.62 -18.33
N ASP A 211 29.65 -12.93 -18.33
CA ASP A 211 28.51 -13.58 -18.98
C ASP A 211 27.20 -13.07 -18.44
N ILE A 212 27.10 -12.88 -17.11
CA ILE A 212 25.91 -12.34 -16.44
C ILE A 212 25.67 -10.88 -16.81
N SER A 213 26.72 -10.06 -16.76
CA SER A 213 26.63 -8.65 -17.13
C SER A 213 26.13 -8.44 -18.56
N GLU A 214 26.65 -9.22 -19.50
CA GLU A 214 26.31 -9.09 -20.91
C GLU A 214 24.93 -9.65 -21.27
N LYS A 215 24.48 -10.69 -20.57
CA LYS A 215 23.24 -11.42 -20.92
C LYS A 215 22.01 -10.91 -20.20
N TYR A 216 22.15 -10.42 -18.97
CA TYR A 216 21.03 -10.19 -18.08
C TYR A 216 20.85 -8.74 -17.62
N ILE A 217 21.76 -7.84 -17.98
CA ILE A 217 21.60 -6.39 -17.76
C ILE A 217 21.24 -5.75 -19.09
N LEU A 218 19.93 -5.64 -19.35
CA LEU A 218 19.38 -5.19 -20.62
C LEU A 218 18.59 -3.89 -20.41
N PRO A 219 19.05 -2.75 -20.99
CA PRO A 219 18.35 -1.48 -20.85
C PRO A 219 16.90 -1.56 -21.34
N GLY A 220 15.97 -1.14 -20.52
CA GLY A 220 14.53 -1.13 -20.85
C GLY A 220 13.80 -2.46 -20.61
N GLU A 221 14.49 -3.54 -20.22
CA GLU A 221 13.87 -4.83 -19.88
C GLU A 221 14.18 -5.25 -18.44
N THR A 222 15.44 -5.05 -18.01
CA THR A 222 15.88 -5.43 -16.66
C THR A 222 16.45 -4.22 -15.91
N ALA A 223 16.62 -4.36 -14.60
CA ALA A 223 17.36 -3.40 -13.81
C ALA A 223 18.81 -3.24 -14.35
N ASP A 224 19.44 -2.14 -13.98
CA ASP A 224 20.85 -1.86 -14.32
C ASP A 224 21.85 -2.74 -13.54
N SER A 225 21.35 -3.76 -12.87
CA SER A 225 22.14 -4.68 -12.05
C SER A 225 21.55 -6.10 -12.07
N ALA A 226 22.43 -7.08 -11.85
CA ALA A 226 22.08 -8.49 -11.73
C ALA A 226 22.77 -9.13 -10.53
N ILE A 227 22.22 -10.24 -10.03
CA ILE A 227 22.77 -10.99 -8.91
C ILE A 227 23.36 -12.31 -9.43
N MET A 228 24.62 -12.56 -9.09
CA MET A 228 25.28 -13.85 -9.26
C MET A 228 25.14 -14.62 -7.94
N PHE A 229 24.28 -15.61 -7.91
CA PHE A 229 24.12 -16.48 -6.75
C PHE A 229 25.17 -17.57 -6.72
N LEU A 230 25.85 -17.70 -5.59
CA LEU A 230 26.85 -18.73 -5.31
C LEU A 230 26.26 -19.70 -4.29
N PRO A 231 25.90 -20.96 -4.65
CA PRO A 231 25.23 -21.90 -3.76
C PRO A 231 26.10 -22.44 -2.61
N SER A 232 27.16 -21.74 -2.25
CA SER A 232 28.07 -22.11 -1.18
C SER A 232 28.66 -20.87 -0.52
N GLU A 233 28.40 -20.74 0.77
CA GLU A 233 28.93 -19.65 1.59
C GLU A 233 30.46 -19.71 1.67
N SER A 234 31.04 -20.93 1.70
CA SER A 234 32.50 -21.12 1.70
C SER A 234 33.14 -20.59 0.41
N ILE A 235 32.53 -20.84 -0.75
CA ILE A 235 33.03 -20.31 -2.03
C ILE A 235 32.89 -18.80 -2.10
N TYR A 236 31.73 -18.28 -1.66
CA TYR A 236 31.50 -16.84 -1.58
C TYR A 236 32.52 -16.13 -0.69
N SER A 237 32.78 -16.67 0.48
CA SER A 237 33.77 -16.12 1.45
C SER A 237 35.16 -16.18 0.88
N GLU A 238 35.55 -17.29 0.24
CA GLU A 238 36.88 -17.46 -0.35
C GLU A 238 37.14 -16.46 -1.51
N ILE A 239 36.12 -16.21 -2.36
CA ILE A 239 36.19 -15.20 -3.41
C ILE A 239 36.41 -13.80 -2.81
N ASN A 240 35.67 -13.44 -1.76
CA ASN A 240 35.80 -12.13 -1.13
C ASN A 240 37.17 -11.94 -0.48
N ILE A 241 37.71 -12.97 0.17
CA ILE A 241 39.00 -12.91 0.86
C ILE A 241 40.16 -12.85 -0.15
N ARG A 242 40.14 -13.72 -1.17
CA ARG A 242 41.28 -13.86 -2.08
C ARG A 242 41.26 -12.96 -3.30
N PHE A 243 40.09 -12.58 -3.75
CA PHE A 243 39.93 -11.81 -5.00
C PHE A 243 39.22 -10.46 -4.79
N PRO A 244 39.65 -9.59 -3.86
CA PRO A 244 38.97 -8.32 -3.63
C PRO A 244 38.93 -7.42 -4.87
N LYS A 245 39.92 -7.53 -5.77
CA LYS A 245 39.90 -6.80 -7.04
C LYS A 245 38.82 -7.30 -7.99
N LEU A 246 38.58 -8.61 -8.04
CA LEU A 246 37.52 -9.22 -8.83
C LEU A 246 36.13 -8.86 -8.29
N VAL A 247 35.98 -8.78 -6.98
CA VAL A 247 34.75 -8.30 -6.32
C VAL A 247 34.47 -6.85 -6.70
N ASN A 248 35.46 -5.98 -6.74
CA ASN A 248 35.30 -4.61 -7.19
C ASN A 248 34.97 -4.52 -8.69
N GLU A 249 35.63 -5.35 -9.52
CA GLU A 249 35.32 -5.46 -10.95
C GLU A 249 33.87 -5.90 -11.18
N SER A 250 33.36 -6.86 -10.42
CA SER A 250 31.98 -7.32 -10.52
C SER A 250 30.99 -6.20 -10.20
N ARG A 251 31.26 -5.41 -9.16
CA ARG A 251 30.44 -4.23 -8.80
C ARG A 251 30.46 -3.15 -9.89
N ASN A 252 31.61 -2.92 -10.50
CA ASN A 252 31.72 -1.98 -11.64
C ASN A 252 30.90 -2.45 -12.85
N LYS A 253 30.80 -3.77 -13.04
CA LYS A 253 29.93 -4.39 -14.06
C LYS A 253 28.48 -4.55 -13.60
N LYS A 254 28.11 -3.98 -12.44
CA LYS A 254 26.76 -4.06 -11.86
C LYS A 254 26.28 -5.51 -11.58
N VAL A 255 27.22 -6.45 -11.40
CA VAL A 255 26.95 -7.83 -11.00
C VAL A 255 27.31 -7.99 -9.53
N TYR A 256 26.33 -8.25 -8.69
CA TYR A 256 26.49 -8.41 -7.25
C TYR A 256 26.52 -9.90 -6.92
N MET A 257 27.64 -10.35 -6.35
CA MET A 257 27.76 -11.73 -5.88
C MET A 257 27.09 -11.89 -4.53
N ALA A 258 26.35 -12.98 -4.35
CA ALA A 258 25.67 -13.29 -3.09
C ALA A 258 25.78 -14.79 -2.77
N GLY A 259 26.16 -15.12 -1.54
CA GLY A 259 25.97 -16.44 -0.95
C GLY A 259 24.53 -16.62 -0.47
N PRO A 260 24.18 -17.81 0.06
CA PRO A 260 22.83 -18.11 0.54
C PRO A 260 22.31 -17.10 1.57
N ASP A 261 23.09 -16.79 2.60
CA ASP A 261 22.68 -15.88 3.68
C ASP A 261 22.51 -14.45 3.18
N ASN A 262 23.44 -13.98 2.35
CA ASN A 262 23.38 -12.65 1.76
C ASN A 262 22.22 -12.50 0.78
N LEU A 263 21.94 -13.53 -0.01
CA LEU A 263 20.78 -13.53 -0.91
C LEU A 263 19.47 -13.46 -0.12
N MET A 264 19.35 -14.24 0.95
CA MET A 264 18.17 -14.21 1.83
C MET A 264 17.94 -12.80 2.38
N LEU A 265 18.99 -12.15 2.90
CA LEU A 265 18.90 -10.78 3.43
C LEU A 265 18.48 -9.77 2.35
N LEU A 266 19.06 -9.86 1.15
CA LEU A 266 18.69 -9.03 0.01
C LEU A 266 17.22 -9.21 -0.37
N LEU A 267 16.74 -10.45 -0.45
CA LEU A 267 15.35 -10.75 -0.79
C LEU A 267 14.36 -10.28 0.28
N HIS A 268 14.72 -10.34 1.55
CA HIS A 268 13.90 -9.73 2.61
C HIS A 268 13.80 -8.21 2.46
N THR A 269 14.89 -7.55 2.07
CA THR A 269 14.87 -6.12 1.75
C THR A 269 13.99 -5.83 0.55
N VAL A 270 14.10 -6.63 -0.51
CA VAL A 270 13.24 -6.58 -1.70
C VAL A 270 11.76 -6.75 -1.31
N ARG A 271 11.46 -7.72 -0.47
CA ARG A 271 10.09 -7.94 0.04
C ARG A 271 9.54 -6.71 0.75
N ALA A 272 10.35 -6.02 1.56
CA ALA A 272 9.93 -4.78 2.22
C ALA A 272 9.60 -3.69 1.17
N ILE A 273 10.44 -3.50 0.17
CA ILE A 273 10.22 -2.54 -0.92
C ILE A 273 8.93 -2.86 -1.70
N LEU A 274 8.70 -4.12 -2.03
CA LEU A 274 7.49 -4.56 -2.73
C LEU A 274 6.22 -4.30 -1.91
N ARG A 275 6.30 -4.51 -0.60
CA ARG A 275 5.21 -4.21 0.32
C ARG A 275 4.91 -2.71 0.36
N ASP A 276 5.93 -1.88 0.47
CA ASP A 276 5.79 -0.43 0.50
C ASP A 276 5.21 0.11 -0.82
N ALA A 277 5.66 -0.40 -1.96
CA ALA A 277 5.11 -0.06 -3.26
C ALA A 277 3.62 -0.43 -3.38
N THR A 278 3.24 -1.62 -2.90
CA THR A 278 1.84 -2.06 -2.89
C THR A 278 0.98 -1.18 -1.98
N MET A 279 1.49 -0.81 -0.80
CA MET A 279 0.80 0.10 0.12
C MET A 279 0.59 1.48 -0.51
N SER A 280 1.62 2.03 -1.17
CA SER A 280 1.53 3.32 -1.87
C SER A 280 0.49 3.30 -2.98
N GLN A 281 0.46 2.26 -3.80
CA GLN A 281 -0.56 2.09 -4.85
C GLN A 281 -1.98 1.99 -4.26
N THR A 282 -2.13 1.27 -3.16
CA THR A 282 -3.42 1.12 -2.49
C THR A 282 -3.89 2.44 -1.90
N ALA A 283 -2.99 3.19 -1.25
CA ALA A 283 -3.29 4.52 -0.73
C ALA A 283 -3.76 5.48 -1.84
N GLY A 284 -3.11 5.45 -3.01
CA GLY A 284 -3.54 6.23 -4.15
C GLY A 284 -4.95 5.88 -4.65
N LYS A 285 -5.30 4.60 -4.67
CA LYS A 285 -6.67 4.16 -5.02
C LYS A 285 -7.70 4.64 -4.00
N ILE A 286 -7.38 4.53 -2.70
CA ILE A 286 -8.25 5.02 -1.62
C ILE A 286 -8.47 6.52 -1.76
N GLN A 287 -7.43 7.31 -2.05
CA GLN A 287 -7.56 8.75 -2.24
C GLN A 287 -8.55 9.09 -3.36
N ILE A 288 -8.47 8.40 -4.49
CA ILE A 288 -9.40 8.59 -5.62
C ILE A 288 -10.85 8.30 -5.21
N GLU A 289 -11.08 7.24 -4.44
CA GLU A 289 -12.43 6.90 -3.98
C GLU A 289 -12.96 7.90 -2.91
N VAL A 290 -12.08 8.43 -2.07
CA VAL A 290 -12.43 9.51 -1.11
C VAL A 290 -12.83 10.78 -1.86
N ASP A 291 -12.12 11.15 -2.92
CA ASP A 291 -12.45 12.32 -3.74
C ASP A 291 -13.81 12.16 -4.43
N LYS A 292 -14.13 10.96 -4.95
CA LYS A 292 -15.45 10.65 -5.51
C LYS A 292 -16.55 10.78 -4.46
N LEU A 293 -16.32 10.23 -3.26
CA LEU A 293 -17.27 10.33 -2.15
C LEU A 293 -17.52 11.80 -1.77
N GLY A 294 -16.48 12.63 -1.76
CA GLY A 294 -16.60 14.08 -1.52
C GLY A 294 -17.51 14.77 -2.55
N ASN A 295 -17.38 14.41 -3.82
CA ASN A 295 -18.23 14.92 -4.88
C ASN A 295 -19.70 14.47 -4.73
N ASP A 296 -19.93 13.21 -4.36
CA ASP A 296 -21.27 12.69 -4.13
C ASP A 296 -21.96 13.38 -2.94
N LEU A 297 -21.20 13.67 -1.87
CA LEU A 297 -21.69 14.44 -0.73
C LEU A 297 -22.09 15.86 -1.11
N ASN A 298 -21.32 16.54 -1.96
CA ASN A 298 -21.67 17.86 -2.46
C ASN A 298 -22.98 17.82 -3.30
N LEU A 299 -23.12 16.83 -4.16
CA LEU A 299 -24.36 16.62 -4.94
C LEU A 299 -25.56 16.34 -4.03
N LEU A 300 -25.37 15.59 -2.94
CA LEU A 300 -26.41 15.33 -1.95
C LEU A 300 -26.82 16.63 -1.24
N ALA A 301 -25.85 17.44 -0.83
CA ALA A 301 -26.10 18.73 -0.20
C ALA A 301 -26.92 19.66 -1.11
N ASP A 302 -26.57 19.72 -2.40
CA ASP A 302 -27.34 20.49 -3.38
C ASP A 302 -28.80 19.99 -3.53
N ARG A 303 -28.98 18.68 -3.51
CA ARG A 303 -30.34 18.09 -3.57
C ARG A 303 -31.16 18.41 -2.33
N ILE A 304 -30.56 18.34 -1.15
CA ILE A 304 -31.20 18.73 0.12
C ILE A 304 -31.60 20.21 0.08
N PHE A 305 -30.72 21.09 -0.38
CA PHE A 305 -31.02 22.52 -0.49
C PHE A 305 -32.17 22.79 -1.47
N LYS A 306 -32.24 22.06 -2.59
CA LYS A 306 -33.37 22.17 -3.52
C LYS A 306 -34.69 21.69 -2.89
N LEU A 307 -34.63 20.59 -2.14
CA LEU A 307 -35.78 20.04 -1.43
C LEU A 307 -36.33 21.03 -0.42
N ASP A 308 -35.45 21.68 0.36
CA ASP A 308 -35.80 22.70 1.34
C ASP A 308 -36.56 23.87 0.67
N LYS A 309 -36.09 24.36 -0.48
CA LYS A 309 -36.81 25.36 -1.28
C LYS A 309 -38.20 24.88 -1.72
N HIS A 310 -38.36 23.62 -2.10
CA HIS A 310 -39.65 23.06 -2.47
C HIS A 310 -40.63 23.04 -1.29
N PHE A 311 -40.13 22.73 -0.08
CA PHE A 311 -40.94 22.79 1.14
C PHE A 311 -41.38 24.22 1.44
N ASP A 312 -40.51 25.21 1.29
CA ASP A 312 -40.85 26.62 1.47
C ASP A 312 -41.94 27.09 0.51
N LEU A 313 -41.89 26.67 -0.76
CA LEU A 313 -42.90 26.97 -1.75
C LEU A 313 -44.25 26.32 -1.38
N ALA A 314 -44.25 25.03 -1.07
CA ALA A 314 -45.45 24.30 -0.63
C ALA A 314 -46.10 24.93 0.62
N ARG A 315 -45.27 25.44 1.55
CA ARG A 315 -45.75 26.15 2.72
C ARG A 315 -46.48 27.45 2.35
N ARG A 316 -45.95 28.24 1.41
CA ARG A 316 -46.59 29.44 0.90
C ARG A 316 -47.95 29.11 0.25
N ASP A 317 -47.98 28.07 -0.59
CA ASP A 317 -49.22 27.62 -1.23
C ASP A 317 -50.27 27.22 -0.20
N LEU A 318 -49.90 26.54 0.89
CA LEU A 318 -50.79 26.20 1.99
C LEU A 318 -51.32 27.44 2.72
N ASP A 319 -50.51 28.47 2.90
CA ASP A 319 -50.94 29.71 3.55
C ASP A 319 -51.94 30.49 2.63
N GLU A 320 -51.73 30.50 1.30
CA GLU A 320 -52.70 31.07 0.36
C GLU A 320 -54.00 30.30 0.36
N ILE A 321 -53.97 28.98 0.44
CA ILE A 321 -55.20 28.14 0.60
C ILE A 321 -55.93 28.48 1.89
N LYS A 322 -55.24 28.64 3.02
CA LYS A 322 -55.86 29.05 4.30
C LYS A 322 -56.54 30.41 4.20
N ILE A 323 -55.90 31.37 3.54
CA ILE A 323 -56.49 32.70 3.32
C ILE A 323 -57.76 32.57 2.46
N SER A 324 -57.73 31.79 1.41
CA SER A 324 -58.87 31.54 0.54
C SER A 324 -60.01 30.83 1.30
N HIS A 325 -59.70 29.84 2.11
CA HIS A 325 -60.65 29.15 2.96
C HIS A 325 -61.38 30.11 3.91
N ARG A 326 -60.63 30.97 4.64
CA ARG A 326 -61.22 31.98 5.52
C ARG A 326 -62.17 32.94 4.78
N LYS A 327 -61.82 33.35 3.57
CA LYS A 327 -62.70 34.18 2.73
C LYS A 327 -64.00 33.48 2.39
N ILE A 328 -63.95 32.20 2.05
CA ILE A 328 -65.11 31.38 1.75
C ILE A 328 -65.95 31.19 2.97
N GLU A 329 -65.36 30.87 4.09
CA GLU A 329 -66.04 30.69 5.41
C GLU A 329 -66.75 31.97 5.83
N ASN A 330 -66.09 33.14 5.77
CA ASN A 330 -66.74 34.43 6.07
C ASN A 330 -67.89 34.75 5.16
N ARG A 331 -67.80 34.45 3.85
CA ARG A 331 -68.90 34.61 2.90
C ARG A 331 -70.07 33.66 3.24
N GLY A 332 -69.75 32.41 3.61
CA GLY A 332 -70.78 31.45 4.03
C GLY A 332 -71.54 31.94 5.24
N ASN A 333 -70.82 32.46 6.25
CA ASN A 333 -71.41 33.01 7.47
C ASN A 333 -72.33 34.24 7.18
N VAL A 334 -71.90 35.11 6.26
CA VAL A 334 -72.72 36.26 5.81
C VAL A 334 -73.99 35.77 5.12
N ILE A 335 -73.90 34.79 4.23
CA ILE A 335 -75.10 34.22 3.56
C ILE A 335 -76.07 33.61 4.57
N THR A 336 -75.54 32.82 5.54
CA THR A 336 -76.33 32.20 6.57
C THR A 336 -77.04 33.25 7.47
N SER A 337 -76.35 34.37 7.74
CA SER A 337 -76.94 35.47 8.56
C SER A 337 -78.05 36.24 7.82
N ILE A 338 -77.94 36.34 6.48
CA ILE A 338 -78.99 36.93 5.64
C ILE A 338 -80.24 36.04 5.66
N ASP A 339 -80.04 34.72 5.47
CA ASP A 339 -81.16 33.76 5.44
C ASP A 339 -81.91 33.68 6.79
N VAL A 340 -81.24 33.88 7.90
CA VAL A 340 -81.87 33.96 9.27
C VAL A 340 -82.62 35.26 9.50
N ASN A 341 -82.17 36.38 8.92
CA ASN A 341 -82.85 37.67 9.04
C ASN A 341 -84.09 37.74 8.18
N GLU A 342 -84.14 37.16 6.99
CA GLU A 342 -85.31 37.06 6.16
C GLU A 342 -86.42 36.17 6.80
N LYS A 343 -85.99 35.04 7.42
CA LYS A 343 -86.97 34.20 8.19
C LYS A 343 -87.56 34.90 9.39
N LYS A 344 -86.85 35.83 10.01
CA LYS A 344 -87.38 36.63 11.16
C LYS A 344 -88.34 37.72 10.71
N GLN A 345 -88.20 38.31 9.50
CA GLN A 345 -89.14 39.31 8.99
C GLN A 345 -90.43 38.73 8.40
N LEU A 346 -90.48 37.42 8.14
CA LEU A 346 -91.66 36.70 7.70
C LEU A 346 -92.50 36.06 8.88
N SER A 347 -92.08 36.20 10.09
CA SER A 347 -92.71 35.65 11.31
C SER A 347 -93.28 36.70 12.26
N ASP A 348 -93.21 38.02 11.98
CA ASP A 348 -93.90 39.13 12.60
C ASP A 348 -95.00 39.63 11.62
#